data_155ea00450cbeb071b3265a96473339a
#
_entry.id   155ea00450cbeb071b3265a96473339a
#
_cell.length_a   1.000
_cell.length_b   1.000
_cell.length_c   1.000
_cell.angle_alpha   90.00
_cell.angle_beta   90.00
_cell.angle_gamma   90.00
#
_symmetry.space_group_name_H-M   'P 1'
#
loop_
_entity.id
_entity.type
_entity.pdbx_description
1 polymer ?
#
loop_
_entity_poly.entity_id
_entity_poly.type
_entity_poly.pdbx_seq_one_letter_code
_entity_poly.pdbx_strand_id
1 'polypeptide(L)'
;FQFKPDGSVLAIGRRGGGKAQLLKSKPPYKRWERRDLDRYIGGPLLMKWGDRYIAGGRKSGAALVGKRGPKTALYWLNAEAKTEQDHLTEFAELPSNGDTSYPGFVELSPTRAFVSWYSSHEKDADGKSITAIYMADLEIQK
;
A
#
# COMPACT_ATOMS: atom_id res chain seq x y z
N PHE A 1 1.81 4.55 9.52
CA PHE A 1 3.15 4.75 10.09
C PHE A 1 3.52 3.59 11.02
N GLN A 2 4.83 3.38 11.19
CA GLN A 2 5.41 2.36 12.07
C GLN A 2 6.51 2.97 12.91
N PHE A 3 6.46 2.77 14.23
CA PHE A 3 7.57 3.08 15.11
C PHE A 3 8.58 1.94 15.15
N LYS A 4 9.85 2.30 15.20
CA LYS A 4 10.97 1.36 15.39
C LYS A 4 11.36 1.31 16.87
N PRO A 5 12.09 0.28 17.31
CA PRO A 5 12.53 0.15 18.71
C PRO A 5 13.37 1.32 19.20
N ASP A 6 14.10 2.01 18.31
CA ASP A 6 14.90 3.20 18.62
C ASP A 6 14.07 4.50 18.73
N GLY A 7 12.74 4.40 18.69
CA GLY A 7 11.80 5.51 18.72
C GLY A 7 11.69 6.26 17.38
N SER A 8 12.46 5.92 16.36
CA SER A 8 12.25 6.52 15.04
C SER A 8 10.93 6.05 14.43
N VAL A 9 10.38 6.86 13.54
CA VAL A 9 9.11 6.57 12.86
C VAL A 9 9.32 6.53 11.35
N LEU A 10 8.68 5.56 10.72
CA LEU A 10 8.54 5.44 9.28
C LEU A 10 7.07 5.66 8.90
N ALA A 11 6.81 6.43 7.87
CA ALA A 11 5.45 6.69 7.39
C ALA A 11 5.39 6.78 5.87
N ILE A 12 4.21 6.51 5.31
CA ILE A 12 3.91 6.78 3.91
C ILE A 12 2.87 7.88 3.85
N GLY A 13 3.23 8.96 3.16
CA GLY A 13 2.36 10.11 2.91
C GLY A 13 1.74 10.04 1.52
N ARG A 14 0.40 10.10 1.45
CA ARG A 14 -0.31 10.31 0.19
C ARG A 14 -0.13 11.76 -0.27
N ARG A 15 0.06 11.97 -1.58
CA ARG A 15 -0.04 13.28 -2.23
C ARG A 15 -1.15 13.28 -3.26
N GLY A 16 -1.94 14.36 -3.29
CA GLY A 16 -3.02 14.51 -4.27
C GLY A 16 -2.47 14.52 -5.69
N GLY A 17 -2.75 13.46 -6.47
CA GLY A 17 -2.36 13.33 -7.87
C GLY A 17 -0.86 13.12 -8.15
N GLY A 18 -0.01 13.06 -7.12
CA GLY A 18 1.44 12.90 -7.28
C GLY A 18 1.97 11.61 -6.66
N LYS A 19 3.29 11.41 -6.79
CA LYS A 19 4.01 10.31 -6.14
C LYS A 19 3.79 10.34 -4.63
N ALA A 20 3.60 9.18 -4.00
CA ALA A 20 3.60 9.05 -2.55
C ALA A 20 4.99 9.37 -1.98
N GLN A 21 5.06 9.66 -0.70
CA GLN A 21 6.31 9.97 -0.02
C GLN A 21 6.60 8.98 1.10
N LEU A 22 7.83 8.54 1.16
CA LEU A 22 8.40 7.89 2.34
C LEU A 22 8.89 8.98 3.29
N LEU A 23 8.45 8.90 4.53
CA LEU A 23 8.71 9.89 5.58
C LEU A 23 9.45 9.21 6.73
N LYS A 24 10.52 9.82 7.21
CA LYS A 24 11.26 9.35 8.39
C LYS A 24 11.43 10.49 9.38
N SER A 25 11.31 10.19 10.66
CA SER A 25 11.57 11.14 11.74
C SER A 25 12.10 10.44 12.99
N LYS A 26 12.69 11.21 13.90
CA LYS A 26 13.14 10.79 15.22
C LYS A 26 12.58 11.73 16.30
N PRO A 27 12.49 11.28 17.57
CA PRO A 27 12.11 12.17 18.65
C PRO A 27 12.93 13.48 18.64
N PRO A 28 12.32 14.63 18.87
CA PRO A 28 10.92 14.89 19.19
C PRO A 28 10.01 15.09 17.98
N TYR A 29 10.28 14.49 16.83
CA TYR A 29 9.50 14.46 15.57
C TYR A 29 9.23 15.84 14.94
N LYS A 30 10.08 16.79 15.17
CA LYS A 30 10.00 18.15 14.60
C LYS A 30 10.59 18.26 13.20
N ARG A 31 11.42 17.30 12.82
CA ARG A 31 12.08 17.24 11.50
C ARG A 31 11.76 15.94 10.81
N TRP A 32 11.39 16.04 9.53
CA TRP A 32 11.01 14.90 8.69
C TRP A 32 11.88 14.85 7.45
N GLU A 33 12.62 13.77 7.29
CA GLU A 33 13.20 13.39 6.00
C GLU A 33 12.06 12.93 5.08
N ARG A 34 12.09 13.39 3.83
CA ARG A 34 11.06 13.07 2.83
C ARG A 34 11.75 12.60 1.56
N ARG A 35 11.27 11.48 1.01
CA ARG A 35 11.70 10.95 -0.28
C ARG A 35 10.48 10.59 -1.09
N ASP A 36 10.47 10.96 -2.35
CA ASP A 36 9.40 10.53 -3.26
C ASP A 36 9.56 9.03 -3.53
N LEU A 37 8.43 8.34 -3.57
CA LEU A 37 8.33 6.99 -4.09
C LEU A 37 8.08 7.08 -5.60
N ASP A 38 8.33 6.00 -6.34
CA ASP A 38 8.20 6.02 -7.81
C ASP A 38 6.76 6.12 -8.31
N ARG A 39 5.77 5.97 -7.41
CA ARG A 39 4.35 5.87 -7.77
C ARG A 39 3.40 6.55 -6.78
N TYR A 40 2.17 6.76 -7.24
CA TYR A 40 1.06 7.15 -6.39
C TYR A 40 0.59 5.96 -5.55
N ILE A 41 0.29 6.21 -4.28
CA ILE A 41 -0.39 5.27 -3.38
C ILE A 41 -1.54 6.00 -2.68
N GLY A 42 -2.77 5.65 -3.02
CA GLY A 42 -3.97 6.21 -2.39
C GLY A 42 -4.40 5.35 -1.20
N GLY A 43 -4.80 5.98 -0.08
CA GLY A 43 -5.17 5.27 1.15
C GLY A 43 -4.05 4.34 1.63
N PRO A 44 -2.85 4.87 1.91
CA PRO A 44 -1.66 4.04 2.10
C PRO A 44 -1.72 3.20 3.37
N LEU A 45 -1.38 1.93 3.22
CA LEU A 45 -0.98 1.02 4.28
C LEU A 45 0.54 1.09 4.46
N LEU A 46 1.01 1.00 5.70
CA LEU A 46 2.39 0.65 6.06
C LEU A 46 2.35 -0.26 7.27
N MET A 47 2.81 -1.48 7.11
CA MET A 47 2.85 -2.51 8.14
C MET A 47 4.17 -3.28 8.09
N LYS A 48 4.44 -4.04 9.14
CA LYS A 48 5.53 -4.98 9.19
C LYS A 48 4.97 -6.39 8.94
N TRP A 49 5.70 -7.21 8.18
CA TRP A 49 5.42 -8.63 7.99
C TRP A 49 6.74 -9.40 8.13
N GLY A 50 6.86 -10.14 9.22
CA GLY A 50 8.13 -10.70 9.67
C GLY A 50 9.15 -9.59 9.96
N ASP A 51 10.27 -9.63 9.30
CA ASP A 51 11.35 -8.63 9.38
C ASP A 51 11.28 -7.54 8.29
N ARG A 52 10.31 -7.63 7.36
CA ARG A 52 10.17 -6.73 6.22
C ARG A 52 9.02 -5.74 6.42
N TYR A 53 9.11 -4.59 5.77
CA TYR A 53 7.98 -3.67 5.65
C TYR A 53 7.20 -3.94 4.39
N ILE A 54 5.88 -3.79 4.50
CA ILE A 54 4.96 -3.76 3.37
C ILE A 54 4.28 -2.40 3.28
N ALA A 55 4.09 -1.95 2.07
CA ALA A 55 3.24 -0.82 1.71
C ALA A 55 2.06 -1.32 0.89
N GLY A 56 0.96 -0.60 0.90
CA GLY A 56 -0.19 -0.95 0.06
C GLY A 56 -1.09 0.24 -0.18
N GLY A 57 -1.98 0.10 -1.14
CA GLY A 57 -2.98 1.11 -1.45
C GLY A 57 -3.36 1.16 -2.92
N ARG A 58 -4.22 2.12 -3.25
CA ARG A 58 -4.68 2.30 -4.62
C ARG A 58 -3.56 2.84 -5.51
N LYS A 59 -3.25 2.12 -6.57
CA LYS A 59 -2.47 2.64 -7.70
C LYS A 59 -3.42 3.27 -8.71
N SER A 60 -3.07 4.45 -9.19
CA SER A 60 -3.85 5.22 -10.18
C SER A 60 -2.94 6.13 -11.01
N GLY A 61 -3.49 6.76 -12.04
CA GLY A 61 -2.78 7.70 -12.91
C GLY A 61 -2.10 7.04 -14.10
N ALA A 62 -0.99 7.60 -14.57
CA ALA A 62 -0.27 7.15 -15.78
C ALA A 62 0.17 5.67 -15.74
N ALA A 63 0.32 5.08 -14.56
CA ALA A 63 0.59 3.64 -14.40
C ALA A 63 -0.60 2.75 -14.81
N LEU A 64 -1.77 3.35 -15.07
CA LEU A 64 -3.00 2.68 -15.52
C LEU A 64 -3.32 3.01 -16.98
N VAL A 65 -2.31 3.26 -17.79
CA VAL A 65 -2.48 3.48 -19.23
C VAL A 65 -3.18 2.26 -19.83
N GLY A 66 -4.42 2.46 -20.24
CA GLY A 66 -5.30 1.44 -20.79
C GLY A 66 -6.63 1.34 -20.05
N LYS A 67 -7.50 0.43 -20.48
CA LYS A 67 -8.87 0.23 -19.98
C LYS A 67 -8.98 -0.38 -18.57
N ARG A 68 -7.89 -0.40 -17.80
CA ARG A 68 -7.88 -0.91 -16.42
C ARG A 68 -8.11 0.24 -15.45
N GLY A 69 -9.22 0.22 -14.74
CA GLY A 69 -9.50 1.15 -13.67
C GLY A 69 -8.51 1.05 -12.50
N PRO A 70 -8.67 1.88 -11.45
CA PRO A 70 -7.82 1.85 -10.28
C PRO A 70 -7.73 0.46 -9.66
N LYS A 71 -6.55 0.09 -9.16
CA LYS A 71 -6.28 -1.19 -8.50
C LYS A 71 -5.70 -0.96 -7.12
N THR A 72 -6.02 -1.82 -6.17
CA THR A 72 -5.31 -1.90 -4.89
C THR A 72 -4.18 -2.91 -5.02
N ALA A 73 -2.98 -2.52 -4.62
CA ALA A 73 -1.80 -3.38 -4.69
C ALA A 73 -0.98 -3.33 -3.39
N LEU A 74 -0.19 -4.37 -3.19
CA LEU A 74 0.72 -4.54 -2.07
C LEU A 74 2.16 -4.61 -2.57
N TYR A 75 3.07 -4.00 -1.82
CA TYR A 75 4.47 -3.83 -2.17
C TYR A 75 5.36 -4.21 -0.99
N TRP A 76 6.46 -4.89 -1.26
CA TRP A 76 7.60 -4.88 -0.35
C TRP A 76 8.23 -3.49 -0.35
N LEU A 77 8.49 -2.96 0.85
CA LEU A 77 9.13 -1.66 1.00
C LEU A 77 10.56 -1.81 1.48
N ASN A 78 11.51 -1.37 0.65
CA ASN A 78 12.88 -1.12 1.05
C ASN A 78 13.03 0.34 1.48
N ALA A 79 12.98 0.60 2.79
CA ALA A 79 13.05 1.95 3.33
C ALA A 79 14.43 2.61 3.18
N GLU A 80 15.49 1.83 2.91
CA GLU A 80 16.88 2.29 2.78
C GLU A 80 17.37 2.37 1.33
N ALA A 81 16.46 2.15 0.36
CA ALA A 81 16.79 2.26 -1.05
C ALA A 81 17.39 3.63 -1.41
N LYS A 82 18.25 3.67 -2.41
CA LYS A 82 18.94 4.90 -2.84
C LYS A 82 18.20 5.65 -3.94
N THR A 83 17.40 4.93 -4.73
CA THR A 83 16.61 5.49 -5.82
C THR A 83 15.12 5.30 -5.58
N GLU A 84 14.29 6.16 -6.19
CA GLU A 84 12.84 6.07 -6.05
C GLU A 84 12.29 4.70 -6.49
N GLN A 85 12.86 4.13 -7.56
CA GLN A 85 12.42 2.88 -8.17
C GLN A 85 12.70 1.65 -7.29
N ASP A 86 13.71 1.74 -6.43
CA ASP A 86 14.15 0.62 -5.61
C ASP A 86 13.41 0.51 -4.28
N HIS A 87 12.56 1.50 -3.94
CA HIS A 87 11.80 1.50 -2.70
C HIS A 87 10.67 0.47 -2.69
N LEU A 88 10.01 0.25 -3.84
CA LEU A 88 8.78 -0.55 -3.89
C LEU A 88 8.87 -1.68 -4.92
N THR A 89 8.66 -2.90 -4.45
CA THR A 89 8.50 -4.09 -5.31
C THR A 89 7.09 -4.63 -5.14
N GLU A 90 6.26 -4.54 -6.18
CA GLU A 90 4.90 -5.08 -6.16
C GLU A 90 4.95 -6.61 -6.07
N PHE A 91 4.21 -7.17 -5.11
CA PHE A 91 4.10 -8.62 -4.95
C PHE A 91 2.66 -9.13 -5.06
N ALA A 92 1.67 -8.26 -4.92
CA ALA A 92 0.27 -8.64 -5.11
C ALA A 92 -0.57 -7.46 -5.66
N GLU A 93 -1.38 -7.74 -6.66
CA GLU A 93 -2.49 -6.88 -7.09
C GLU A 93 -3.80 -7.53 -6.66
N LEU A 94 -4.55 -6.85 -5.80
CA LEU A 94 -5.79 -7.36 -5.26
C LEU A 94 -6.93 -7.20 -6.30
N PRO A 95 -7.87 -8.17 -6.39
CA PRO A 95 -9.05 -8.05 -7.23
C PRO A 95 -9.82 -6.77 -6.90
N SER A 96 -9.78 -5.79 -7.78
CA SER A 96 -10.32 -4.46 -7.49
C SER A 96 -10.55 -3.64 -8.75
N ASN A 97 -11.49 -2.69 -8.65
CA ASN A 97 -11.75 -1.69 -9.68
C ASN A 97 -12.67 -0.59 -9.11
N GLY A 98 -12.87 0.48 -9.89
CA GLY A 98 -13.69 1.60 -9.46
C GLY A 98 -13.08 2.31 -8.26
N ASP A 99 -13.90 2.70 -7.29
CA ASP A 99 -13.37 3.18 -6.01
C ASP A 99 -12.87 2.00 -5.19
N THR A 100 -11.60 2.02 -4.86
CA THR A 100 -10.91 0.94 -4.15
C THR A 100 -9.70 1.48 -3.40
N SER A 101 -9.41 1.01 -2.21
CA SER A 101 -8.18 1.26 -1.44
C SER A 101 -8.27 0.80 0.02
N TYR A 102 -7.52 1.49 0.88
CA TYR A 102 -7.44 1.35 2.33
C TYR A 102 -7.26 -0.10 2.76
N PRO A 103 -6.20 -0.78 2.28
CA PRO A 103 -5.95 -2.13 2.73
C PRO A 103 -5.68 -2.16 4.23
N GLY A 104 -6.33 -3.12 4.92
CA GLY A 104 -5.98 -3.55 6.26
C GLY A 104 -5.09 -4.78 6.18
N PHE A 105 -4.26 -5.02 7.19
CA PHE A 105 -3.32 -6.13 7.18
C PHE A 105 -3.12 -6.68 8.59
N VAL A 106 -3.17 -8.01 8.71
CA VAL A 106 -2.88 -8.73 9.96
C VAL A 106 -1.90 -9.85 9.66
N GLU A 107 -0.71 -9.78 10.26
CA GLU A 107 0.24 -10.89 10.24
C GLU A 107 -0.28 -12.04 11.10
N LEU A 108 -0.36 -13.24 10.53
CA LEU A 108 -0.70 -14.48 11.23
C LEU A 108 0.56 -15.29 11.55
N SER A 109 1.56 -15.22 10.68
CA SER A 109 2.87 -15.81 10.84
C SER A 109 3.87 -15.11 9.90
N PRO A 110 5.18 -15.37 10.00
CA PRO A 110 6.16 -14.81 9.07
C PRO A 110 5.89 -15.09 7.58
N THR A 111 5.06 -16.08 7.28
CA THR A 111 4.72 -16.47 5.89
C THR A 111 3.22 -16.38 5.57
N ARG A 112 2.36 -16.08 6.56
CA ARG A 112 0.90 -15.96 6.35
C ARG A 112 0.36 -14.66 6.92
N ALA A 113 -0.55 -14.06 6.20
CA ALA A 113 -1.24 -12.83 6.61
C ALA A 113 -2.67 -12.78 6.04
N PHE A 114 -3.52 -12.01 6.69
CA PHE A 114 -4.80 -11.59 6.16
C PHE A 114 -4.68 -10.17 5.62
N VAL A 115 -5.30 -9.92 4.46
CA VAL A 115 -5.48 -8.57 3.92
C VAL A 115 -6.96 -8.31 3.69
N SER A 116 -7.42 -7.10 4.01
CA SER A 116 -8.75 -6.60 3.66
C SER A 116 -8.63 -5.33 2.82
N TRP A 117 -9.59 -5.07 1.94
CA TRP A 117 -9.69 -3.81 1.19
C TRP A 117 -11.15 -3.58 0.78
N TYR A 118 -11.51 -2.34 0.47
CA TYR A 118 -12.79 -2.10 -0.19
C TYR A 118 -12.60 -1.96 -1.69
N SER A 119 -13.63 -2.28 -2.45
CA SER A 119 -13.63 -2.12 -3.90
C SER A 119 -15.05 -2.05 -4.46
N SER A 120 -15.20 -1.34 -5.58
CA SER A 120 -16.46 -1.19 -6.31
C SER A 120 -16.42 -1.93 -7.65
N HIS A 121 -15.81 -3.12 -7.69
CA HIS A 121 -15.62 -3.87 -8.94
C HIS A 121 -16.78 -4.79 -9.30
N GLU A 122 -17.65 -5.10 -8.35
CA GLU A 122 -18.84 -5.91 -8.60
C GLU A 122 -20.03 -5.05 -9.03
N LYS A 123 -21.01 -5.71 -9.64
CA LYS A 123 -22.26 -5.11 -10.10
C LYS A 123 -23.42 -5.82 -9.46
N ASP A 124 -24.49 -5.09 -9.15
CA ASP A 124 -25.80 -5.67 -8.81
C ASP A 124 -26.54 -6.15 -10.06
N ALA A 125 -27.76 -6.66 -9.84
CA ALA A 125 -28.62 -7.15 -10.92
C ALA A 125 -29.00 -6.06 -11.94
N ASP A 126 -28.99 -4.81 -11.53
CA ASP A 126 -29.31 -3.63 -12.36
C ASP A 126 -28.05 -3.04 -13.04
N GLY A 127 -26.89 -3.68 -12.85
CA GLY A 127 -25.60 -3.23 -13.43
C GLY A 127 -24.94 -2.07 -12.69
N LYS A 128 -25.44 -1.66 -11.51
CA LYS A 128 -24.82 -0.64 -10.68
C LYS A 128 -23.63 -1.21 -9.91
N SER A 129 -22.61 -0.39 -9.71
CA SER A 129 -21.44 -0.80 -8.92
C SER A 129 -21.84 -1.00 -7.46
N ILE A 130 -21.41 -2.14 -6.90
CA ILE A 130 -21.49 -2.43 -5.47
C ILE A 130 -20.12 -2.14 -4.87
N THR A 131 -20.11 -1.36 -3.78
CA THR A 131 -18.91 -1.18 -2.96
C THR A 131 -18.98 -2.13 -1.77
N ALA A 132 -18.02 -3.04 -1.68
CA ALA A 132 -17.95 -4.04 -0.62
C ALA A 132 -16.53 -4.12 -0.04
N ILE A 133 -16.43 -4.74 1.14
CA ILE A 133 -15.15 -5.09 1.76
C ILE A 133 -14.83 -6.52 1.37
N TYR A 134 -13.62 -6.70 0.86
CA TYR A 134 -13.06 -7.99 0.46
C TYR A 134 -11.94 -8.38 1.41
N MET A 135 -11.70 -9.67 1.51
CA MET A 135 -10.63 -10.24 2.32
C MET A 135 -9.94 -11.35 1.55
N ALA A 136 -8.65 -11.51 1.79
CA ALA A 136 -7.86 -12.61 1.24
C ALA A 136 -6.79 -13.07 2.22
N ASP A 137 -6.48 -14.36 2.15
CA ASP A 137 -5.27 -14.94 2.72
C ASP A 137 -4.09 -14.67 1.79
N LEU A 138 -2.96 -14.28 2.39
CA LEU A 138 -1.68 -14.17 1.72
C LEU A 138 -0.73 -15.23 2.27
N GLU A 139 -0.04 -15.90 1.37
CA GLU A 139 0.99 -16.87 1.73
C GLU A 139 2.26 -16.65 0.90
N ILE A 140 3.40 -16.54 1.58
CA ILE A 140 4.71 -16.50 0.94
C ILE A 140 5.12 -17.94 0.64
N GLN A 141 5.16 -18.29 -0.62
CA GLN A 141 5.74 -19.56 -1.06
C GLN A 141 7.26 -19.52 -0.89
N LYS A 142 7.80 -20.60 -0.33
CA LYS A 142 9.24 -20.80 -0.16
C LYS A 142 9.90 -21.22 -1.47
#